data_ad16716289115e349ed4d8ece0d1ebd8
#
_entry.id   ad16716289115e349ed4d8ece0d1ebd8
#
_cell.length_a   1.000
_cell.length_b   1.000
_cell.length_c   1.000
_cell.angle_alpha   90.00
_cell.angle_beta   90.00
_cell.angle_gamma   90.00
#
_symmetry.space_group_name_H-M   'P 1'
#
loop_
_entity.id
_entity.type
_entity.pdbx_description
1 polymer ?
#
loop_
_entity_poly.entity_id
_entity_poly.type
_entity_poly.pdbx_seq_one_letter_code
_entity_poly.pdbx_strand_id
1 'polypeptide(L)'
;MRPETLRPELAHADEFDLCGRRVHEAEGRGRRSFALFQAVRHPGPLVWILPAHVPELPMLRGLPKGVGERLHLFRAEGETDLLWCIEEALRSAPVVLVIAEPEKPLSLTAGRRLQLAAEAGRTTGLMLIREGAGSNAAETRWSCAPVASPAADSTLHCWTLNKNKKGTCGSWIVNWNGATAVVHLVSEAGQRHQPAEPPG
;
A
#
# COMPACT_ATOMS: atom_id res chain seq x y z
N MET A 1 3.01 21.30 33.13
CA MET A 1 2.15 21.50 31.95
C MET A 1 2.89 20.86 30.79
N ARG A 2 2.52 19.62 30.41
CA ARG A 2 3.11 18.87 29.27
C ARG A 2 2.44 19.37 28.00
N PRO A 3 3.16 19.61 26.91
CA PRO A 3 2.52 19.95 25.65
C PRO A 3 1.77 18.72 25.15
N GLU A 4 0.47 18.87 25.01
CA GLU A 4 -0.46 17.94 24.39
C GLU A 4 -0.07 17.85 22.92
N THR A 5 0.54 16.73 22.56
CA THR A 5 0.94 16.43 21.18
C THR A 5 -0.36 16.25 20.41
N LEU A 6 -0.75 17.25 19.63
CA LEU A 6 -1.80 17.20 18.63
C LEU A 6 -1.51 15.98 17.71
N ARG A 7 -2.20 14.85 17.96
CA ARG A 7 -2.40 13.81 16.96
C ARG A 7 -3.42 14.37 15.98
N PRO A 8 -3.09 14.61 14.71
CA PRO A 8 -4.12 14.95 13.73
C PRO A 8 -5.13 13.79 13.72
N GLU A 9 -6.39 14.12 13.71
CA GLU A 9 -7.51 13.19 13.71
C GLU A 9 -7.39 12.19 12.56
N LEU A 10 -6.88 11.03 12.85
CA LEU A 10 -6.95 9.83 12.02
C LEU A 10 -8.30 9.13 12.31
N ALA A 11 -9.38 9.89 12.31
CA ALA A 11 -10.71 9.33 12.35
C ALA A 11 -10.86 8.40 11.13
N HIS A 12 -11.14 7.12 11.35
CA HIS A 12 -11.31 6.05 10.35
C HIS A 12 -10.02 5.50 9.69
N ALA A 13 -8.84 5.73 10.25
CA ALA A 13 -7.60 5.21 9.68
C ALA A 13 -7.46 3.68 9.80
N ASP A 14 -8.13 3.06 10.74
CA ASP A 14 -8.04 1.61 11.01
C ASP A 14 -8.56 0.75 9.84
N GLU A 15 -9.47 1.29 9.00
CA GLU A 15 -9.99 0.62 7.81
C GLU A 15 -8.93 0.36 6.73
N PHE A 16 -7.86 1.17 6.73
CA PHE A 16 -6.75 1.06 5.79
C PHE A 16 -5.55 0.29 6.36
N ASP A 17 -5.69 -0.32 7.54
CA ASP A 17 -4.60 -1.05 8.18
C ASP A 17 -4.21 -2.29 7.39
N LEU A 18 -2.91 -2.42 7.18
CA LEU A 18 -2.33 -3.65 6.70
C LEU A 18 -2.07 -4.58 7.89
N CYS A 19 -2.61 -5.78 7.83
CA CYS A 19 -2.35 -6.80 8.85
C CYS A 19 -0.85 -7.06 8.95
N GLY A 20 -0.27 -6.82 10.09
CA GLY A 20 1.17 -7.03 10.31
C GLY A 20 1.61 -8.47 10.04
N ARG A 21 2.86 -8.65 9.64
CA ARG A 21 3.46 -9.96 9.32
C ARG A 21 2.80 -10.66 8.13
N ARG A 22 2.22 -9.91 7.21
CA ARG A 22 1.53 -10.41 6.01
C ARG A 22 1.95 -9.61 4.80
N VAL A 23 1.72 -10.19 3.64
CA VAL A 23 1.94 -9.54 2.35
C VAL A 23 0.60 -9.15 1.75
N HIS A 24 0.53 -7.90 1.36
CA HIS A 24 -0.61 -7.23 0.77
C HIS A 24 -0.27 -6.78 -0.65
N GLU A 25 -1.27 -6.46 -1.45
CA GLU A 25 -1.11 -5.96 -2.80
C GLU A 25 -1.86 -4.64 -2.98
N ALA A 26 -1.28 -3.76 -3.80
CA ALA A 26 -1.93 -2.56 -4.29
C ALA A 26 -1.74 -2.44 -5.80
N GLU A 27 -2.82 -2.12 -6.51
CA GLU A 27 -2.86 -1.96 -7.97
C GLU A 27 -3.45 -0.60 -8.37
N GLY A 28 -3.41 -0.28 -9.64
CA GLY A 28 -3.95 0.96 -10.18
C GLY A 28 -2.95 2.13 -10.14
N ARG A 29 -3.36 3.27 -10.70
CA ARG A 29 -2.49 4.45 -10.87
C ARG A 29 -2.10 5.11 -9.56
N GLY A 30 -2.93 4.99 -8.52
CA GLY A 30 -2.70 5.56 -7.19
C GLY A 30 -1.92 4.65 -6.23
N ARG A 31 -1.45 3.47 -6.67
CA ARG A 31 -0.80 2.48 -5.77
C ARG A 31 0.43 3.02 -5.04
N ARG A 32 1.24 3.88 -5.69
CA ARG A 32 2.40 4.51 -5.04
C ARG A 32 1.99 5.52 -3.97
N SER A 33 0.91 6.27 -4.18
CA SER A 33 0.34 7.18 -3.16
C SER A 33 -0.16 6.39 -1.95
N PHE A 34 -0.82 5.26 -2.18
CA PHE A 34 -1.23 4.35 -1.10
C PHE A 34 -0.02 3.77 -0.35
N ALA A 35 1.06 3.42 -1.06
CA ALA A 35 2.30 2.95 -0.43
C ALA A 35 2.94 4.03 0.46
N LEU A 36 2.96 5.29 0.03
CA LEU A 36 3.45 6.40 0.84
C LEU A 36 2.57 6.66 2.07
N PHE A 37 1.26 6.54 1.94
CA PHE A 37 0.34 6.59 3.07
C PHE A 37 0.65 5.48 4.08
N GLN A 38 0.87 4.25 3.62
CA GLN A 38 1.27 3.13 4.48
C GLN A 38 2.66 3.36 5.10
N ALA A 39 3.60 3.95 4.38
CA ALA A 39 4.92 4.28 4.89
C ALA A 39 4.89 5.24 6.10
N VAL A 40 3.94 6.17 6.12
CA VAL A 40 3.72 7.06 7.29
C VAL A 40 3.21 6.28 8.50
N ARG A 41 2.35 5.29 8.27
CA ARG A 41 1.69 4.51 9.32
C ARG A 41 2.58 3.44 9.95
N HIS A 42 3.69 3.10 9.29
CA HIS A 42 4.67 2.10 9.76
C HIS A 42 5.92 2.82 10.29
N PRO A 43 5.99 3.16 11.59
CA PRO A 43 7.15 3.83 12.17
C PRO A 43 8.32 2.87 12.30
N GLY A 44 9.46 3.17 11.64
CA GLY A 44 10.69 2.39 11.63
C GLY A 44 11.32 2.30 10.23
N PRO A 45 12.36 1.48 10.05
CA PRO A 45 13.03 1.31 8.77
C PRO A 45 12.10 0.77 7.68
N LEU A 46 12.15 1.41 6.52
CA LEU A 46 11.37 1.07 5.34
C LEU A 46 12.29 0.62 4.22
N VAL A 47 11.87 -0.37 3.47
CA VAL A 47 12.58 -0.84 2.27
C VAL A 47 11.65 -0.69 1.07
N TRP A 48 12.15 -0.08 -0.02
CA TRP A 48 11.44 -0.01 -1.29
C TRP A 48 12.30 -0.63 -2.39
N ILE A 49 11.80 -1.68 -3.01
CA ILE A 49 12.50 -2.47 -4.01
C ILE A 49 11.80 -2.30 -5.34
N LEU A 50 12.54 -1.91 -6.36
CA LEU A 50 12.04 -1.70 -7.71
C LEU A 50 13.02 -2.24 -8.76
N PRO A 51 12.53 -2.53 -9.99
CA PRO A 51 13.41 -2.96 -11.07
C PRO A 51 14.44 -1.90 -11.42
N ALA A 52 15.68 -2.31 -11.72
CA ALA A 52 16.78 -1.39 -12.01
C ALA A 52 16.55 -0.50 -13.24
N HIS A 53 15.78 -0.97 -14.21
CA HIS A 53 15.46 -0.22 -15.42
C HIS A 53 14.33 0.81 -15.25
N VAL A 54 13.58 0.79 -14.12
CA VAL A 54 12.55 1.80 -13.84
C VAL A 54 13.23 3.11 -13.46
N PRO A 55 13.13 4.17 -14.28
CA PRO A 55 13.82 5.44 -14.01
C PRO A 55 13.14 6.27 -12.91
N GLU A 56 11.83 6.07 -12.71
CA GLU A 56 11.02 6.86 -11.77
C GLU A 56 11.25 6.41 -10.34
N LEU A 57 11.97 7.24 -9.59
CA LEU A 57 12.15 7.07 -8.15
C LEU A 57 11.18 7.97 -7.37
N PRO A 58 10.79 7.59 -6.15
CA PRO A 58 10.11 8.50 -5.25
C PRO A 58 10.93 9.78 -5.06
N MET A 59 10.36 10.94 -5.40
CA MET A 59 11.04 12.22 -5.26
C MET A 59 11.11 12.59 -3.79
N LEU A 60 12.30 12.81 -3.23
CA LEU A 60 12.50 13.10 -1.81
C LEU A 60 11.65 14.28 -1.30
N ARG A 61 11.49 15.33 -2.11
CA ARG A 61 10.66 16.50 -1.75
C ARG A 61 9.15 16.21 -1.73
N GLY A 62 8.73 15.13 -2.39
CA GLY A 62 7.34 14.66 -2.40
C GLY A 62 7.03 13.62 -1.34
N LEU A 63 8.02 13.18 -0.57
CA LEU A 63 7.81 12.23 0.50
C LEU A 63 7.22 12.93 1.74
N PRO A 64 6.33 12.25 2.47
CA PRO A 64 5.89 12.73 3.77
C PRO A 64 7.06 12.92 4.71
N LYS A 65 6.94 13.91 5.62
CA LYS A 65 7.97 14.22 6.61
C LYS A 65 8.38 12.96 7.40
N GLY A 66 9.69 12.75 7.54
CA GLY A 66 10.26 11.62 8.28
C GLY A 66 10.26 10.28 7.51
N VAL A 67 9.63 10.17 6.35
CA VAL A 67 9.68 8.95 5.54
C VAL A 67 11.03 8.82 4.84
N GLY A 68 11.53 9.89 4.22
CA GLY A 68 12.78 9.84 3.45
C GLY A 68 14.00 9.47 4.29
N GLU A 69 14.03 9.84 5.58
CA GLU A 69 15.15 9.57 6.50
C GLU A 69 15.31 8.09 6.86
N ARG A 70 14.25 7.29 6.70
CA ARG A 70 14.19 5.88 7.08
C ARG A 70 13.89 4.96 5.90
N LEU A 71 13.81 5.51 4.69
CA LEU A 71 13.54 4.79 3.46
C LEU A 71 14.84 4.34 2.79
N HIS A 72 15.00 3.02 2.64
CA HIS A 72 16.08 2.39 1.90
C HIS A 72 15.56 1.94 0.54
N LEU A 73 16.15 2.48 -0.53
CA LEU A 73 15.79 2.14 -1.91
C LEU A 73 16.77 1.10 -2.46
N PHE A 74 16.23 0.02 -3.01
CA PHE A 74 16.99 -1.01 -3.69
C PHE A 74 16.52 -1.15 -5.13
N ARG A 75 17.48 -1.33 -6.05
CA ARG A 75 17.22 -1.57 -7.45
C ARG A 75 17.72 -2.95 -7.82
N ALA A 76 16.81 -3.84 -8.23
CA ALA A 76 17.12 -5.23 -8.54
C ALA A 76 17.20 -5.46 -10.05
N GLU A 77 18.16 -6.26 -10.49
CA GLU A 77 18.35 -6.60 -11.91
C GLU A 77 17.59 -7.90 -12.25
N GLY A 78 16.41 -7.73 -12.83
CA GLY A 78 15.55 -8.84 -13.24
C GLY A 78 14.68 -9.41 -12.11
N GLU A 79 13.75 -10.26 -12.50
CA GLU A 79 12.68 -10.76 -11.63
C GLU A 79 13.21 -11.65 -10.49
N THR A 80 14.24 -12.46 -10.77
CA THR A 80 14.81 -13.38 -9.77
C THR A 80 15.44 -12.61 -8.62
N ASP A 81 16.27 -11.61 -8.95
CA ASP A 81 16.91 -10.77 -7.94
C ASP A 81 15.89 -9.93 -7.18
N LEU A 82 14.87 -9.43 -7.90
CA LEU A 82 13.78 -8.68 -7.28
C LEU A 82 13.08 -9.53 -6.20
N LEU A 83 12.68 -10.74 -6.54
CA LEU A 83 11.99 -11.63 -5.61
C LEU A 83 12.90 -12.04 -4.45
N TRP A 84 14.19 -12.25 -4.70
CA TRP A 84 15.17 -12.54 -3.66
C TRP A 84 15.32 -11.36 -2.70
N CYS A 85 15.52 -10.15 -3.22
CA CYS A 85 15.61 -8.93 -2.40
C CYS A 85 14.36 -8.72 -1.54
N ILE A 86 13.16 -8.95 -2.11
CA ILE A 86 11.91 -8.85 -1.37
C ILE A 86 11.88 -9.87 -0.21
N GLU A 87 12.23 -11.12 -0.48
CA GLU A 87 12.21 -12.19 0.51
C GLU A 87 13.18 -11.91 1.66
N GLU A 88 14.40 -11.47 1.37
CA GLU A 88 15.40 -11.12 2.38
C GLU A 88 14.99 -9.88 3.20
N ALA A 89 14.46 -8.85 2.55
CA ALA A 89 13.95 -7.67 3.25
C ALA A 89 12.77 -8.03 4.18
N LEU A 90 11.87 -8.91 3.75
CA LEU A 90 10.74 -9.38 4.56
C LEU A 90 11.19 -10.20 5.77
N ARG A 91 12.32 -10.94 5.67
CA ARG A 91 12.90 -11.69 6.79
C ARG A 91 13.64 -10.81 7.79
N SER A 92 13.97 -9.59 7.42
CA SER A 92 14.76 -8.68 8.23
C SER A 92 13.92 -8.07 9.36
N ALA A 93 14.10 -8.55 10.58
CA ALA A 93 13.32 -8.13 11.75
C ALA A 93 13.32 -6.59 12.05
N PRO A 94 14.38 -5.82 11.77
CA PRO A 94 14.35 -4.37 11.94
C PRO A 94 13.42 -3.63 10.94
N VAL A 95 13.14 -4.23 9.78
CA VAL A 95 12.31 -3.62 8.73
C VAL A 95 10.84 -3.72 9.11
N VAL A 96 10.13 -2.61 9.11
CA VAL A 96 8.70 -2.59 9.48
C VAL A 96 7.77 -2.71 8.27
N LEU A 97 8.20 -2.19 7.11
CA LEU A 97 7.43 -2.27 5.86
C LEU A 97 8.38 -2.47 4.68
N VAL A 98 8.08 -3.46 3.87
CA VAL A 98 8.70 -3.69 2.55
C VAL A 98 7.69 -3.32 1.47
N ILE A 99 8.01 -2.32 0.65
CA ILE A 99 7.28 -1.95 -0.56
C ILE A 99 8.07 -2.51 -1.73
N ALA A 100 7.40 -3.18 -2.67
CA ALA A 100 8.08 -3.71 -3.84
C ALA A 100 7.22 -3.61 -5.09
N GLU A 101 7.87 -3.47 -6.26
CA GLU A 101 7.23 -3.30 -7.56
C GLU A 101 7.55 -4.48 -8.50
N PRO A 102 6.96 -5.68 -8.28
CA PRO A 102 7.13 -6.80 -9.19
C PRO A 102 6.51 -6.49 -10.54
N GLU A 103 7.23 -6.85 -11.60
CA GLU A 103 6.77 -6.60 -12.97
C GLU A 103 5.83 -7.66 -13.49
N LYS A 104 6.00 -8.89 -13.00
CA LYS A 104 5.22 -10.05 -13.39
C LYS A 104 4.24 -10.43 -12.29
N PRO A 105 3.11 -11.04 -12.64
CA PRO A 105 2.21 -11.62 -11.65
C PRO A 105 2.96 -12.61 -10.77
N LEU A 106 2.81 -12.45 -9.45
CA LEU A 106 3.40 -13.38 -8.50
C LEU A 106 2.72 -14.75 -8.63
N SER A 107 3.51 -15.79 -8.89
CA SER A 107 3.00 -17.16 -8.81
C SER A 107 2.51 -17.46 -7.39
N LEU A 108 1.62 -18.45 -7.26
CA LEU A 108 1.14 -18.87 -5.94
C LEU A 108 2.29 -19.31 -5.03
N THR A 109 3.31 -19.99 -5.60
CA THR A 109 4.50 -20.43 -4.87
C THR A 109 5.32 -19.23 -4.38
N ALA A 110 5.62 -18.26 -5.26
CA ALA A 110 6.33 -17.05 -4.88
C ALA A 110 5.56 -16.28 -3.80
N GLY A 111 4.26 -16.07 -4.00
CA GLY A 111 3.42 -15.38 -3.03
C GLY A 111 3.39 -16.07 -1.66
N ARG A 112 3.35 -17.40 -1.61
CA ARG A 112 3.43 -18.16 -0.34
C ARG A 112 4.79 -18.01 0.34
N ARG A 113 5.89 -18.04 -0.44
CA ARG A 113 7.25 -17.83 0.11
C ARG A 113 7.36 -16.43 0.74
N LEU A 114 6.85 -15.40 0.08
CA LEU A 114 6.84 -14.04 0.62
C LEU A 114 5.98 -13.93 1.89
N GLN A 115 4.83 -14.62 1.96
CA GLN A 115 4.02 -14.68 3.19
C GLN A 115 4.80 -15.29 4.36
N LEU A 116 5.49 -16.41 4.14
CA LEU A 116 6.32 -17.06 5.16
C LEU A 116 7.51 -16.18 5.59
N ALA A 117 8.12 -15.47 4.65
CA ALA A 117 9.20 -14.52 4.94
C ALA A 117 8.71 -13.36 5.82
N ALA A 118 7.55 -12.77 5.48
CA ALA A 118 6.92 -11.71 6.25
C ALA A 118 6.56 -12.15 7.68
N GLU A 119 6.07 -13.38 7.83
CA GLU A 119 5.76 -13.97 9.12
C GLU A 119 7.02 -14.20 9.97
N ALA A 120 8.08 -14.78 9.37
CA ALA A 120 9.35 -15.05 10.03
C ALA A 120 10.05 -13.75 10.49
N GLY A 121 10.12 -12.72 9.63
CA GLY A 121 10.74 -11.43 9.94
C GLY A 121 9.85 -10.51 10.77
N ARG A 122 8.57 -10.84 10.96
CA ARG A 122 7.55 -9.98 11.58
C ARG A 122 7.35 -8.66 10.83
N THR A 123 7.58 -8.66 9.54
CA THR A 123 7.56 -7.50 8.65
C THR A 123 6.27 -7.47 7.84
N THR A 124 5.77 -6.28 7.51
CA THR A 124 4.64 -6.12 6.60
C THR A 124 5.17 -5.94 5.18
N GLY A 125 4.57 -6.63 4.20
CA GLY A 125 4.88 -6.47 2.78
C GLY A 125 3.74 -5.80 2.03
N LEU A 126 4.05 -4.87 1.11
CA LEU A 126 3.12 -4.26 0.19
C LEU A 126 3.67 -4.34 -1.24
N MET A 127 3.09 -5.21 -2.05
CA MET A 127 3.46 -5.42 -3.45
C MET A 127 2.65 -4.49 -4.34
N LEU A 128 3.31 -3.58 -5.05
CA LEU A 128 2.68 -2.67 -6.02
C LEU A 128 2.62 -3.36 -7.37
N ILE A 129 1.53 -4.06 -7.61
CA ILE A 129 1.35 -4.90 -8.79
C ILE A 129 0.73 -4.13 -9.96
N ARG A 130 0.84 -4.70 -11.16
CA ARG A 130 0.04 -4.27 -12.31
C ARG A 130 -1.42 -4.64 -12.08
N GLU A 131 -2.30 -3.85 -12.64
CA GLU A 131 -3.74 -4.07 -12.54
C GLU A 131 -4.11 -5.47 -13.07
N GLY A 132 -4.88 -6.21 -12.29
CA GLY A 132 -5.28 -7.58 -12.60
C GLY A 132 -4.20 -8.65 -12.38
N ALA A 133 -2.99 -8.29 -11.94
CA ALA A 133 -1.86 -9.22 -11.74
C ALA A 133 -1.79 -9.81 -10.32
N GLY A 134 -2.88 -9.78 -9.57
CA GLY A 134 -2.88 -10.15 -8.15
C GLY A 134 -2.77 -11.64 -7.86
N SER A 135 -2.06 -11.98 -6.80
CA SER A 135 -1.87 -13.34 -6.31
C SER A 135 -2.96 -13.77 -5.31
N ASN A 136 -3.35 -15.05 -5.37
CA ASN A 136 -4.24 -15.62 -4.36
C ASN A 136 -3.58 -15.76 -2.98
N ALA A 137 -2.25 -15.68 -2.90
CA ALA A 137 -1.51 -15.73 -1.63
C ALA A 137 -1.64 -14.45 -0.81
N ALA A 138 -1.85 -13.28 -1.44
CA ALA A 138 -1.96 -12.00 -0.73
C ALA A 138 -3.07 -11.98 0.32
N GLU A 139 -2.82 -11.35 1.45
CA GLU A 139 -3.80 -11.18 2.54
C GLU A 139 -4.93 -10.24 2.12
N THR A 140 -4.57 -9.06 1.61
CA THR A 140 -5.52 -8.10 1.04
C THR A 140 -5.04 -7.60 -0.31
N ARG A 141 -5.96 -7.06 -1.13
CA ARG A 141 -5.65 -6.35 -2.36
C ARG A 141 -6.45 -5.06 -2.43
N TRP A 142 -5.73 -3.98 -2.71
CA TRP A 142 -6.25 -2.63 -2.82
C TRP A 142 -6.19 -2.16 -4.27
N SER A 143 -7.29 -1.70 -4.82
CA SER A 143 -7.32 -0.92 -6.05
C SER A 143 -7.27 0.56 -5.71
N CYS A 144 -6.29 1.27 -6.25
CA CYS A 144 -6.00 2.66 -5.90
C CYS A 144 -6.05 3.52 -7.16
N ALA A 145 -7.01 4.43 -7.21
CA ALA A 145 -7.20 5.32 -8.34
C ALA A 145 -7.23 6.79 -7.89
N PRO A 146 -6.60 7.71 -8.64
CA PRO A 146 -6.83 9.13 -8.44
C PRO A 146 -8.27 9.47 -8.84
N VAL A 147 -8.89 10.41 -8.13
CA VAL A 147 -10.24 10.91 -8.42
C VAL A 147 -10.14 12.37 -8.85
N ALA A 148 -10.84 12.70 -9.92
CA ALA A 148 -10.92 14.07 -10.37
C ALA A 148 -11.63 14.96 -9.32
N SER A 149 -11.11 16.16 -9.11
CA SER A 149 -11.68 17.15 -8.22
C SER A 149 -11.73 18.50 -8.93
N PRO A 150 -12.74 19.33 -8.68
CA PRO A 150 -12.76 20.70 -9.17
C PRO A 150 -11.72 21.60 -8.49
N ALA A 151 -11.17 21.20 -7.35
CA ALA A 151 -10.12 21.96 -6.67
C ALA A 151 -8.76 21.72 -7.35
N ALA A 152 -8.02 22.80 -7.62
CA ALA A 152 -6.74 22.75 -8.32
C ALA A 152 -5.67 21.89 -7.59
N ASP A 153 -5.72 21.87 -6.26
CA ASP A 153 -4.76 21.18 -5.40
C ASP A 153 -5.34 19.88 -4.80
N SER A 154 -6.26 19.24 -5.51
CA SER A 154 -6.91 18.05 -5.01
C SER A 154 -5.99 16.84 -5.02
N THR A 155 -5.96 16.15 -3.89
CA THR A 155 -5.30 14.85 -3.69
C THR A 155 -6.33 13.77 -3.40
N LEU A 156 -7.45 13.80 -4.10
CA LEU A 156 -8.52 12.79 -3.94
C LEU A 156 -8.11 11.47 -4.54
N HIS A 157 -8.34 10.42 -3.79
CA HIS A 157 -8.13 9.04 -4.19
C HIS A 157 -9.37 8.21 -3.89
N CYS A 158 -9.65 7.24 -4.77
CA CYS A 158 -10.55 6.13 -4.46
C CYS A 158 -9.69 4.92 -4.10
N TRP A 159 -9.81 4.45 -2.87
CA TRP A 159 -9.18 3.22 -2.41
C TRP A 159 -10.24 2.16 -2.18
N THR A 160 -10.14 1.08 -2.94
CA THR A 160 -11.07 -0.05 -2.89
C THR A 160 -10.35 -1.30 -2.41
N LEU A 161 -10.78 -1.83 -1.29
CA LEU A 161 -10.36 -3.15 -0.82
C LEU A 161 -11.20 -4.21 -1.54
N ASN A 162 -10.64 -4.78 -2.60
CA ASN A 162 -11.35 -5.74 -3.47
C ASN A 162 -11.04 -7.20 -3.11
N LYS A 163 -10.09 -7.44 -2.21
CA LYS A 163 -9.82 -8.74 -1.60
C LYS A 163 -9.43 -8.57 -0.13
N ASN A 164 -10.06 -9.34 0.74
CA ASN A 164 -9.73 -9.42 2.16
C ASN A 164 -9.98 -10.85 2.65
N LYS A 165 -8.93 -11.54 3.14
CA LYS A 165 -9.07 -12.91 3.65
C LYS A 165 -9.83 -13.01 4.97
N LYS A 166 -9.87 -11.93 5.74
CA LYS A 166 -10.37 -11.94 7.12
C LYS A 166 -11.58 -11.06 7.37
N GLY A 167 -12.06 -10.37 6.35
CA GLY A 167 -13.12 -9.40 6.57
C GLY A 167 -13.85 -8.99 5.30
N THR A 168 -14.62 -7.94 5.43
CA THR A 168 -15.40 -7.33 4.35
C THR A 168 -14.52 -6.53 3.40
N CYS A 169 -14.98 -6.37 2.18
CA CYS A 169 -14.44 -5.44 1.20
C CYS A 169 -15.20 -4.11 1.28
N GLY A 170 -14.58 -3.04 0.80
CA GLY A 170 -15.17 -1.71 0.81
C GLY A 170 -14.48 -0.76 -0.15
N SER A 171 -15.05 0.41 -0.35
CA SER A 171 -14.48 1.45 -1.20
C SER A 171 -14.67 2.82 -0.55
N TRP A 172 -13.63 3.63 -0.56
CA TRP A 172 -13.58 4.93 0.12
C TRP A 172 -13.01 6.00 -0.80
N ILE A 173 -13.62 7.18 -0.77
CA ILE A 173 -13.03 8.38 -1.33
C ILE A 173 -12.29 9.10 -0.21
N VAL A 174 -11.00 9.26 -0.37
CA VAL A 174 -10.12 9.87 0.61
C VAL A 174 -9.40 11.07 0.03
N ASN A 175 -9.20 12.09 0.84
CA ASN A 175 -8.26 13.17 0.55
C ASN A 175 -6.96 12.87 1.33
N TRP A 176 -5.93 12.45 0.61
CA TRP A 176 -4.61 12.17 1.15
C TRP A 176 -3.61 13.22 0.69
N ASN A 177 -3.07 13.98 1.61
CA ASN A 177 -2.01 14.94 1.33
C ASN A 177 -0.68 14.39 1.84
N GLY A 178 0.20 14.01 0.91
CA GLY A 178 1.51 13.43 1.22
C GLY A 178 2.44 14.38 1.98
N ALA A 179 2.34 15.70 1.76
CA ALA A 179 3.19 16.67 2.44
C ALA A 179 2.84 16.83 3.92
N THR A 180 1.55 16.81 4.26
CA THR A 180 1.06 16.94 5.63
C THR A 180 0.86 15.60 6.34
N ALA A 181 0.91 14.50 5.61
CA ALA A 181 0.60 13.15 6.07
C ALA A 181 -0.81 13.01 6.68
N VAL A 182 -1.75 13.85 6.26
CA VAL A 182 -3.13 13.84 6.73
C VAL A 182 -4.02 13.14 5.71
N VAL A 183 -4.89 12.27 6.20
CA VAL A 183 -5.97 11.65 5.42
C VAL A 183 -7.31 12.07 5.97
N HIS A 184 -8.21 12.48 5.09
CA HIS A 184 -9.60 12.74 5.42
C HIS A 184 -10.49 11.82 4.60
N LEU A 185 -11.38 11.10 5.27
CA LEU A 185 -12.43 10.35 4.59
C LEU A 185 -13.46 11.33 4.05
N VAL A 186 -13.67 11.32 2.74
CA VAL A 186 -14.66 12.20 2.08
C VAL A 186 -16.01 11.50 1.98
N SER A 187 -16.01 10.21 1.61
CA SER A 187 -17.21 9.37 1.60
C SER A 187 -16.85 7.90 1.56
N GLU A 188 -17.70 7.05 2.15
CA GLU A 188 -17.76 5.66 1.78
C GLU A 188 -18.47 5.56 0.43
N ALA A 189 -17.83 4.98 -0.56
CA ALA A 189 -18.51 4.68 -1.82
C ALA A 189 -19.47 3.53 -1.54
N GLY A 190 -20.75 3.82 -1.38
CA GLY A 190 -21.77 2.84 -1.05
C GLY A 190 -21.70 1.62 -1.96
N GLN A 191 -21.97 0.45 -1.39
CA GLN A 191 -22.23 -0.76 -2.17
C GLN A 191 -23.26 -0.42 -3.23
N ARG A 192 -22.88 -0.50 -4.52
CA ARG A 192 -23.86 -0.39 -5.60
C ARG A 192 -24.88 -1.49 -5.38
N HIS A 193 -26.06 -1.10 -4.98
CA HIS A 193 -27.23 -1.96 -5.01
C HIS A 193 -27.38 -2.44 -6.46
N GLN A 194 -27.21 -3.75 -6.65
CA GLN A 194 -27.53 -4.39 -7.93
C GLN A 194 -29.02 -4.08 -8.20
N PRO A 195 -29.39 -3.50 -9.35
CA PRO A 195 -30.79 -3.28 -9.64
C PRO A 195 -31.51 -4.63 -9.59
N ALA A 196 -32.59 -4.70 -8.84
CA ALA A 196 -33.46 -5.85 -8.81
C ALA A 196 -33.95 -6.10 -10.27
N GLU A 197 -33.80 -7.34 -10.76
CA GLU A 197 -34.42 -7.78 -12.00
C GLU A 197 -35.93 -7.54 -11.90
N PRO A 198 -36.59 -6.97 -12.94
CA PRO A 198 -38.02 -6.84 -12.93
C PRO A 198 -38.67 -8.22 -12.97
N PRO A 199 -39.77 -8.44 -12.21
CA PRO A 199 -40.49 -9.70 -12.25
C PRO A 199 -41.06 -9.92 -13.65
N GLY A 200 -40.79 -11.11 -14.21
CA GLY A 200 -41.34 -11.59 -15.47
C GLY A 200 -42.81 -11.92 -15.39
#